data_b7ff2783346182e002812a22862daa56
#
_entry.id   b7ff2783346182e002812a22862daa56
#
_cell.length_a   1.000
_cell.length_b   1.000
_cell.length_c   1.000
_cell.angle_alpha   90.00
_cell.angle_beta   90.00
_cell.angle_gamma   90.00
#
_symmetry.space_group_name_H-M   'P 1'
#
loop_
_entity.id
_entity.type
_entity.pdbx_description
1 polymer ?
#
loop_
_entity_poly.entity_id
_entity_poly.type
_entity_poly.pdbx_seq_one_letter_code
_entity_poly.pdbx_strand_id
1 'polypeptide(L)'
;MLCRRPEQIPSVLDAGADAVYLDFEDLRDYAAGVKAVRQHADSIPVFLATPRIQKPSETGYFKLMERAEPDGILIRNLGAAQYFRHSPLRRIGDFSLNVANPYSAAILKERGRLEYLTLSYDLNAEQVADLLRAAPPEWFELTLHQHMPMFHMEHCVFCTFLSDGTSYKNCGRPCERHHVQLRDRVGQLHPLLADAGCRNTLFNGRAQTGAGFLRGFRRLGLSRFRLELLDDPPEKIRLLVSLSLIHISEPTRLRCIS
;
A
#
# COMPACT_ATOMS: atom_id res chain seq x y z
N MET A 1 -7.15 -4.10 -3.22
CA MET A 1 -5.77 -4.21 -3.77
C MET A 1 -5.14 -2.83 -3.85
N LEU A 2 -3.79 -2.72 -3.80
CA LEU A 2 -3.10 -1.43 -3.93
C LEU A 2 -2.39 -1.34 -5.28
N CYS A 3 -2.74 -0.30 -6.06
CA CYS A 3 -2.19 0.03 -7.37
C CYS A 3 -1.20 1.19 -7.24
N ARG A 4 -0.02 1.06 -7.85
CA ARG A 4 0.97 2.14 -7.95
C ARG A 4 0.99 2.81 -9.32
N ARG A 5 0.26 2.25 -10.29
CA ARG A 5 0.13 2.80 -11.65
C ARG A 5 -1.32 2.78 -12.12
N PRO A 6 -1.78 3.78 -12.86
CA PRO A 6 -3.14 3.83 -13.41
C PRO A 6 -3.49 2.61 -14.28
N GLU A 7 -2.50 2.09 -15.04
CA GLU A 7 -2.67 0.95 -15.95
C GLU A 7 -3.03 -0.35 -15.24
N GLN A 8 -2.78 -0.44 -13.92
CA GLN A 8 -3.12 -1.61 -13.10
C GLN A 8 -4.62 -1.66 -12.75
N ILE A 9 -5.32 -0.51 -12.77
CA ILE A 9 -6.71 -0.41 -12.30
C ILE A 9 -7.65 -1.39 -13.01
N PRO A 10 -7.71 -1.45 -14.35
CA PRO A 10 -8.63 -2.36 -15.02
C PRO A 10 -8.41 -3.82 -14.61
N SER A 11 -7.14 -4.25 -14.59
CA SER A 11 -6.79 -5.64 -14.25
C SER A 11 -7.11 -6.00 -12.80
N VAL A 12 -7.00 -5.04 -11.88
CA VAL A 12 -7.37 -5.21 -10.46
C VAL A 12 -8.87 -5.37 -10.30
N LEU A 13 -9.65 -4.57 -11.03
CA LEU A 13 -11.12 -4.63 -10.99
C LEU A 13 -11.65 -5.90 -11.66
N ASP A 14 -11.10 -6.26 -12.83
CA ASP A 14 -11.43 -7.51 -13.53
C ASP A 14 -11.08 -8.76 -12.69
N ALA A 15 -10.06 -8.67 -11.86
CA ALA A 15 -9.67 -9.74 -10.94
C ALA A 15 -10.60 -9.86 -9.70
N GLY A 16 -11.57 -8.95 -9.55
CA GLY A 16 -12.58 -9.01 -8.47
C GLY A 16 -12.10 -8.43 -7.14
N ALA A 17 -11.34 -7.33 -7.17
CA ALA A 17 -10.97 -6.62 -5.94
C ALA A 17 -12.19 -6.01 -5.24
N ASP A 18 -12.35 -6.22 -3.93
CA ASP A 18 -13.42 -5.63 -3.11
C ASP A 18 -13.18 -4.16 -2.78
N ALA A 19 -11.94 -3.69 -2.90
CA ALA A 19 -11.54 -2.30 -2.67
C ALA A 19 -10.23 -2.00 -3.40
N VAL A 20 -10.06 -0.76 -3.83
CA VAL A 20 -8.84 -0.28 -4.51
C VAL A 20 -8.19 0.82 -3.69
N TYR A 21 -6.89 0.67 -3.43
CA TYR A 21 -6.02 1.72 -2.91
C TYR A 21 -5.17 2.26 -4.06
N LEU A 22 -5.12 3.57 -4.23
CA LEU A 22 -4.27 4.23 -5.21
C LEU A 22 -3.07 4.87 -4.50
N ASP A 23 -1.87 4.55 -4.96
CA ASP A 23 -0.58 4.99 -4.41
C ASP A 23 0.32 5.47 -5.56
N PHE A 24 -0.10 6.55 -6.22
CA PHE A 24 0.61 7.07 -7.38
C PHE A 24 1.73 8.03 -7.00
N GLU A 25 2.79 8.04 -7.77
CA GLU A 25 3.90 8.98 -7.65
C GLU A 25 3.42 10.44 -7.73
N ASP A 26 2.57 10.74 -8.71
CA ASP A 26 1.98 12.07 -8.87
C ASP A 26 0.55 12.11 -8.32
N LEU A 27 0.37 12.86 -7.24
CA LEU A 27 -0.95 13.01 -6.61
C LEU A 27 -1.98 13.70 -7.51
N ARG A 28 -1.55 14.36 -8.60
CA ARG A 28 -2.46 14.96 -9.59
C ARG A 28 -3.22 13.91 -10.38
N ASP A 29 -2.66 12.71 -10.49
CA ASP A 29 -3.27 11.59 -11.21
C ASP A 29 -4.36 10.89 -10.38
N TYR A 30 -4.49 11.20 -9.10
CA TYR A 30 -5.51 10.59 -8.24
C TYR A 30 -6.93 10.83 -8.74
N ALA A 31 -7.24 12.05 -9.21
CA ALA A 31 -8.58 12.34 -9.74
C ALA A 31 -8.92 11.49 -10.97
N ALA A 32 -7.95 11.29 -11.86
CA ALA A 32 -8.11 10.40 -13.03
C ALA A 32 -8.23 8.94 -12.58
N GLY A 33 -7.46 8.51 -11.59
CA GLY A 33 -7.55 7.18 -11.03
C GLY A 33 -8.89 6.87 -10.37
N VAL A 34 -9.42 7.78 -9.55
CA VAL A 34 -10.77 7.65 -8.95
C VAL A 34 -11.83 7.55 -10.04
N LYS A 35 -11.77 8.42 -11.06
CA LYS A 35 -12.69 8.38 -12.20
C LYS A 35 -12.60 7.05 -12.96
N ALA A 36 -11.42 6.50 -13.17
CA ALA A 36 -11.23 5.21 -13.84
C ALA A 36 -11.87 4.07 -13.06
N VAL A 37 -11.73 4.04 -11.72
CA VAL A 37 -12.41 3.04 -10.86
C VAL A 37 -13.92 3.19 -10.99
N ARG A 38 -14.47 4.41 -10.86
CA ARG A 38 -15.91 4.66 -10.95
C ARG A 38 -16.51 4.26 -12.31
N GLN A 39 -15.80 4.52 -13.40
CA GLN A 39 -16.26 4.14 -14.74
C GLN A 39 -16.32 2.63 -14.94
N HIS A 40 -15.47 1.86 -14.28
CA HIS A 40 -15.43 0.41 -14.39
C HIS A 40 -16.40 -0.26 -13.41
N ALA A 41 -16.45 0.20 -12.16
CA ALA A 41 -17.26 -0.38 -11.10
C ALA A 41 -17.56 0.67 -10.01
N ASP A 42 -18.70 1.34 -10.10
CA ASP A 42 -19.08 2.42 -9.19
C ASP A 42 -19.27 1.98 -7.73
N SER A 43 -19.56 0.71 -7.50
CA SER A 43 -19.76 0.15 -6.16
C SER A 43 -18.47 -0.20 -5.42
N ILE A 44 -17.31 -0.24 -6.09
CA ILE A 44 -16.03 -0.59 -5.46
C ILE A 44 -15.42 0.64 -4.80
N PRO A 45 -15.19 0.61 -3.46
CA PRO A 45 -14.62 1.76 -2.77
C PRO A 45 -13.16 2.00 -3.19
N VAL A 46 -12.83 3.28 -3.39
CA VAL A 46 -11.50 3.74 -3.76
C VAL A 46 -10.89 4.62 -2.67
N PHE A 47 -9.68 4.29 -2.28
CA PHE A 47 -8.92 4.98 -1.23
C PHE A 47 -7.64 5.54 -1.80
N LEU A 48 -7.26 6.75 -1.36
CA LEU A 48 -6.01 7.39 -1.78
C LEU A 48 -4.97 7.29 -0.66
N ALA A 49 -3.77 6.85 -1.00
CA ALA A 49 -2.66 6.78 -0.06
C ALA A 49 -2.05 8.17 0.17
N THR A 50 -1.90 8.58 1.44
CA THR A 50 -1.17 9.81 1.76
C THR A 50 0.32 9.62 1.55
N PRO A 51 1.10 10.69 1.30
CA PRO A 51 2.54 10.60 1.38
C PRO A 51 2.99 9.98 2.70
N ARG A 52 4.03 9.16 2.65
CA ARG A 52 4.55 8.45 3.83
C ARG A 52 5.16 9.43 4.85
N ILE A 53 5.86 10.43 4.35
CA ILE A 53 6.38 11.56 5.13
C ILE A 53 5.69 12.83 4.68
N GLN A 54 5.32 13.68 5.62
CA GLN A 54 4.73 14.98 5.37
C GLN A 54 5.50 16.06 6.09
N LYS A 55 5.88 17.11 5.38
CA LYS A 55 6.47 18.33 5.95
C LYS A 55 5.38 19.37 6.24
N PRO A 56 5.61 20.32 7.15
CA PRO A 56 4.60 21.33 7.51
C PRO A 56 4.04 22.13 6.34
N SER A 57 4.82 22.37 5.29
CA SER A 57 4.41 23.11 4.08
C SER A 57 3.66 22.27 3.03
N GLU A 58 3.48 20.96 3.24
CA GLU A 58 2.95 20.03 2.25
C GLU A 58 1.46 19.68 2.42
N THR A 59 0.72 20.46 3.21
CA THR A 59 -0.74 20.25 3.38
C THR A 59 -1.54 20.39 2.08
N GLY A 60 -0.96 21.00 1.05
CA GLY A 60 -1.53 21.09 -0.30
C GLY A 60 -1.81 19.71 -0.91
N TYR A 61 -1.05 18.67 -0.57
CA TYR A 61 -1.28 17.30 -1.02
C TYR A 61 -2.63 16.77 -0.55
N PHE A 62 -2.99 17.01 0.70
CA PHE A 62 -4.27 16.55 1.24
C PHE A 62 -5.47 17.21 0.56
N LYS A 63 -5.35 18.51 0.20
CA LYS A 63 -6.39 19.22 -0.56
C LYS A 63 -6.56 18.63 -1.98
N LEU A 64 -5.50 18.18 -2.62
CA LEU A 64 -5.60 17.49 -3.91
C LEU A 64 -6.32 16.14 -3.77
N MET A 65 -6.05 15.41 -2.70
CA MET A 65 -6.72 14.15 -2.41
C MET A 65 -8.21 14.34 -2.13
N GLU A 66 -8.60 15.35 -1.36
CA GLU A 66 -10.02 15.69 -1.12
C GLU A 66 -10.75 16.05 -2.41
N ARG A 67 -10.11 16.82 -3.31
CA ARG A 67 -10.69 17.20 -4.60
C ARG A 67 -10.85 16.04 -5.58
N ALA A 68 -10.17 14.95 -5.38
CA ALA A 68 -10.34 13.73 -6.19
C ALA A 68 -11.59 12.94 -5.80
N GLU A 69 -12.30 13.33 -4.72
CA GLU A 69 -13.55 12.74 -4.25
C GLU A 69 -13.51 11.21 -4.07
N PRO A 70 -12.50 10.66 -3.34
CA PRO A 70 -12.43 9.25 -3.04
C PRO A 70 -13.47 8.84 -1.98
N ASP A 71 -13.67 7.55 -1.76
CA ASP A 71 -14.45 7.05 -0.61
C ASP A 71 -13.69 7.16 0.70
N GLY A 72 -12.36 7.21 0.65
CA GLY A 72 -11.55 7.34 1.85
C GLY A 72 -10.06 7.53 1.59
N ILE A 73 -9.31 7.58 2.68
CA ILE A 73 -7.89 7.88 2.72
C ILE A 73 -7.14 6.77 3.45
N LEU A 74 -6.05 6.30 2.84
CA LEU A 74 -5.07 5.42 3.46
C LEU A 74 -4.01 6.28 4.18
N ILE A 75 -4.11 6.33 5.50
CA ILE A 75 -3.35 7.23 6.38
C ILE A 75 -1.98 6.64 6.69
N ARG A 76 -0.92 7.31 6.28
CA ARG A 76 0.47 6.85 6.42
C ARG A 76 1.29 7.57 7.47
N ASN A 77 0.79 8.66 8.04
CA ASN A 77 1.48 9.43 9.06
C ASN A 77 0.50 10.11 10.02
N LEU A 78 0.98 10.51 11.20
CA LEU A 78 0.13 11.14 12.22
C LEU A 78 -0.38 12.52 11.82
N GLY A 79 0.35 13.25 10.97
CA GLY A 79 -0.09 14.54 10.43
C GLY A 79 -1.33 14.37 9.55
N ALA A 80 -1.34 13.36 8.68
CA ALA A 80 -2.51 12.99 7.89
C ALA A 80 -3.68 12.53 8.78
N ALA A 81 -3.40 11.70 9.80
CA ALA A 81 -4.44 11.27 10.76
C ALA A 81 -5.10 12.45 11.44
N GLN A 82 -4.32 13.46 11.83
CA GLN A 82 -4.83 14.68 12.44
C GLN A 82 -5.62 15.56 11.46
N TYR A 83 -5.10 15.71 10.23
CA TYR A 83 -5.76 16.54 9.19
C TYR A 83 -7.14 15.98 8.84
N PHE A 84 -7.23 14.68 8.55
CA PHE A 84 -8.46 14.01 8.14
C PHE A 84 -9.37 13.60 9.31
N ARG A 85 -9.01 13.88 10.56
CA ARG A 85 -9.74 13.43 11.75
C ARG A 85 -11.24 13.72 11.75
N HIS A 86 -11.63 14.86 11.18
CA HIS A 86 -13.02 15.33 11.10
C HIS A 86 -13.58 15.30 9.67
N SER A 87 -12.83 14.75 8.72
CA SER A 87 -13.28 14.54 7.34
C SER A 87 -14.43 13.51 7.30
N PRO A 88 -15.41 13.66 6.40
CA PRO A 88 -16.42 12.63 6.15
C PRO A 88 -15.85 11.38 5.46
N LEU A 89 -14.65 11.46 4.89
CA LEU A 89 -13.99 10.36 4.20
C LEU A 89 -13.65 9.21 5.18
N ARG A 90 -13.77 7.98 4.73
CA ARG A 90 -13.31 6.80 5.46
C ARG A 90 -11.80 6.89 5.68
N ARG A 91 -11.30 6.45 6.82
CA ARG A 91 -9.87 6.54 7.18
C ARG A 91 -9.33 5.20 7.59
N ILE A 92 -8.33 4.74 6.87
CA ILE A 92 -7.68 3.46 7.08
C ILE A 92 -6.22 3.72 7.44
N GLY A 93 -5.73 3.13 8.51
CA GLY A 93 -4.33 3.26 8.90
C GLY A 93 -3.44 2.32 8.09
N ASP A 94 -2.35 2.83 7.52
CA ASP A 94 -1.39 2.03 6.78
C ASP A 94 -0.26 1.49 7.68
N PHE A 95 0.52 0.54 7.16
CA PHE A 95 1.61 -0.14 7.85
C PHE A 95 2.62 0.81 8.51
N SER A 96 2.86 1.98 7.93
CA SER A 96 3.79 2.99 8.42
C SER A 96 3.36 3.67 9.73
N LEU A 97 2.14 3.43 10.21
CA LEU A 97 1.73 3.77 11.57
C LEU A 97 2.26 2.79 12.63
N ASN A 98 2.98 1.74 12.21
CA ASN A 98 3.68 0.77 13.05
C ASN A 98 2.79 0.09 14.11
N VAL A 99 1.63 -0.40 13.66
CA VAL A 99 0.71 -1.14 14.53
C VAL A 99 1.28 -2.54 14.82
N ALA A 100 1.87 -2.70 16.00
CA ALA A 100 2.54 -3.93 16.41
C ALA A 100 2.04 -4.48 17.77
N ASN A 101 1.09 -3.79 18.43
CA ASN A 101 0.51 -4.23 19.68
C ASN A 101 -0.92 -3.68 19.87
N PRO A 102 -1.75 -4.29 20.77
CA PRO A 102 -3.15 -3.89 20.94
C PRO A 102 -3.34 -2.47 21.46
N TYR A 103 -2.40 -1.93 22.23
CA TYR A 103 -2.50 -0.58 22.80
C TYR A 103 -2.32 0.49 21.73
N SER A 104 -1.30 0.34 20.87
CA SER A 104 -1.11 1.26 19.75
C SER A 104 -2.29 1.20 18.77
N ALA A 105 -2.85 0.01 18.52
CA ALA A 105 -4.05 -0.16 17.72
C ALA A 105 -5.24 0.59 18.30
N ALA A 106 -5.53 0.42 19.61
CA ALA A 106 -6.63 1.08 20.28
C ALA A 106 -6.51 2.62 20.22
N ILE A 107 -5.32 3.17 20.51
CA ILE A 107 -5.07 4.61 20.45
C ILE A 107 -5.31 5.17 19.05
N LEU A 108 -4.81 4.49 18.01
CA LEU A 108 -4.97 4.93 16.63
C LEU A 108 -6.45 4.85 16.18
N LYS A 109 -7.16 3.80 16.58
CA LYS A 109 -8.60 3.69 16.30
C LYS A 109 -9.40 4.80 16.98
N GLU A 110 -9.18 5.05 18.25
CA GLU A 110 -9.94 6.03 19.02
C GLU A 110 -9.56 7.47 18.64
N ARG A 111 -8.27 7.82 18.76
CA ARG A 111 -7.81 9.20 18.55
C ARG A 111 -7.71 9.56 17.08
N GLY A 112 -7.27 8.64 16.21
CA GLY A 112 -7.21 8.79 14.76
C GLY A 112 -8.56 8.61 14.08
N ARG A 113 -9.55 8.02 14.79
CA ARG A 113 -10.83 7.59 14.22
C ARG A 113 -10.66 6.73 12.98
N LEU A 114 -9.67 5.83 13.02
CA LEU A 114 -9.34 4.95 11.91
C LEU A 114 -10.29 3.74 11.91
N GLU A 115 -10.84 3.41 10.75
CA GLU A 115 -11.83 2.33 10.61
C GLU A 115 -11.20 0.95 10.82
N TYR A 116 -10.03 0.74 10.23
CA TYR A 116 -9.15 -0.40 10.50
C TYR A 116 -7.69 -0.01 10.21
N LEU A 117 -6.76 -0.91 10.54
CA LEU A 117 -5.33 -0.65 10.57
C LEU A 117 -4.59 -1.77 9.85
N THR A 118 -3.71 -1.44 8.95
CA THR A 118 -2.76 -2.40 8.38
C THR A 118 -1.68 -2.71 9.41
N LEU A 119 -1.44 -3.99 9.65
CA LEU A 119 -0.41 -4.45 10.56
C LEU A 119 0.99 -4.06 10.07
N SER A 120 1.90 -3.81 11.02
CA SER A 120 3.30 -3.53 10.71
C SER A 120 3.94 -4.69 9.93
N TYR A 121 4.74 -4.37 8.93
CA TYR A 121 5.50 -5.35 8.14
C TYR A 121 6.63 -6.02 8.93
N ASP A 122 6.98 -5.47 10.10
CA ASP A 122 8.03 -6.02 10.98
C ASP A 122 7.56 -7.20 11.82
N LEU A 123 6.24 -7.48 11.83
CA LEU A 123 5.68 -8.60 12.57
C LEU A 123 5.87 -9.92 11.80
N ASN A 124 6.37 -10.94 12.49
CA ASN A 124 6.33 -12.30 11.99
C ASN A 124 4.93 -12.94 12.18
N ALA A 125 4.71 -14.12 11.60
CA ALA A 125 3.40 -14.78 11.61
C ALA A 125 2.89 -15.11 13.03
N GLU A 126 3.77 -15.44 13.96
CA GLU A 126 3.42 -15.74 15.36
C GLU A 126 2.97 -14.47 16.09
N GLN A 127 3.73 -13.37 15.93
CA GLN A 127 3.38 -12.05 16.49
C GLN A 127 2.05 -11.52 15.94
N VAL A 128 1.78 -11.72 14.64
CA VAL A 128 0.46 -11.41 14.06
C VAL A 128 -0.63 -12.23 14.72
N ALA A 129 -0.43 -13.55 14.91
CA ALA A 129 -1.40 -14.41 15.56
C ALA A 129 -1.67 -13.99 17.01
N ASP A 130 -0.63 -13.61 17.75
CA ASP A 130 -0.75 -13.13 19.13
C ASP A 130 -1.51 -11.81 19.21
N LEU A 131 -1.25 -10.89 18.28
CA LEU A 131 -1.99 -9.63 18.19
C LEU A 131 -3.48 -9.86 17.89
N LEU A 132 -3.81 -10.79 16.96
CA LEU A 132 -5.18 -11.16 16.64
C LEU A 132 -5.94 -11.82 17.78
N ARG A 133 -5.23 -12.47 18.73
CA ARG A 133 -5.82 -13.00 19.97
C ARG A 133 -6.02 -11.92 21.06
N ALA A 134 -5.18 -10.88 21.01
CA ALA A 134 -5.13 -9.83 22.04
C ALA A 134 -6.01 -8.61 21.73
N ALA A 135 -6.50 -8.46 20.49
CA ALA A 135 -7.35 -7.36 20.06
C ALA A 135 -8.38 -7.83 19.03
N PRO A 136 -9.51 -7.11 18.83
CA PRO A 136 -10.54 -7.48 17.86
C PRO A 136 -9.97 -7.63 16.44
N PRO A 137 -10.04 -8.81 15.82
CA PRO A 137 -9.45 -9.04 14.48
C PRO A 137 -10.01 -8.15 13.39
N GLU A 138 -11.25 -7.68 13.52
CA GLU A 138 -11.89 -6.73 12.60
C GLU A 138 -11.25 -5.34 12.61
N TRP A 139 -10.37 -5.05 13.56
CA TRP A 139 -9.56 -3.83 13.55
C TRP A 139 -8.43 -3.87 12.54
N PHE A 140 -8.12 -5.03 11.99
CA PHE A 140 -6.88 -5.23 11.23
C PHE A 140 -7.11 -5.61 9.78
N GLU A 141 -6.16 -5.19 8.95
CA GLU A 141 -5.89 -5.64 7.60
C GLU A 141 -4.45 -6.16 7.54
N LEU A 142 -4.20 -7.25 6.85
CA LEU A 142 -2.87 -7.80 6.61
C LEU A 142 -2.48 -7.70 5.15
N THR A 143 -1.31 -7.15 4.85
CA THR A 143 -0.72 -7.23 3.53
C THR A 143 -0.19 -8.64 3.29
N LEU A 144 -0.82 -9.32 2.35
CA LEU A 144 -0.57 -10.74 2.04
C LEU A 144 0.49 -10.94 0.96
N HIS A 145 0.61 -9.98 0.04
CA HIS A 145 1.62 -9.98 -1.02
C HIS A 145 2.14 -8.57 -1.25
N GLN A 146 3.47 -8.42 -1.30
CA GLN A 146 4.12 -7.15 -1.57
C GLN A 146 5.58 -7.33 -1.95
N HIS A 147 6.15 -6.32 -2.62
CA HIS A 147 7.58 -6.06 -2.57
C HIS A 147 7.85 -5.15 -1.36
N MET A 148 8.61 -5.65 -0.37
CA MET A 148 8.88 -4.91 0.87
C MET A 148 9.58 -3.58 0.55
N PRO A 149 9.05 -2.42 1.00
CA PRO A 149 9.78 -1.16 0.93
C PRO A 149 10.92 -1.16 1.93
N MET A 150 12.16 -1.22 1.43
CA MET A 150 13.37 -1.31 2.25
C MET A 150 13.85 0.07 2.72
N PHE A 151 13.80 1.06 1.84
CA PHE A 151 14.23 2.43 2.13
C PHE A 151 13.25 3.42 1.55
N HIS A 152 12.96 4.47 2.31
CA HIS A 152 12.25 5.65 1.85
C HIS A 152 13.14 6.87 2.06
N MET A 153 13.51 7.54 0.95
CA MET A 153 14.56 8.54 0.93
C MET A 153 13.99 9.91 0.58
N GLU A 154 14.44 10.94 1.30
CA GLU A 154 14.20 12.35 0.96
C GLU A 154 15.07 12.81 -0.24
N HIS A 155 16.02 12.00 -0.67
CA HIS A 155 16.93 12.27 -1.77
C HIS A 155 16.41 11.69 -3.07
N CYS A 156 16.38 12.49 -4.13
CA CYS A 156 15.97 12.03 -5.45
C CYS A 156 17.15 11.44 -6.24
N VAL A 157 17.23 10.13 -6.27
CA VAL A 157 18.24 9.36 -7.01
C VAL A 157 18.15 9.64 -8.52
N PHE A 158 16.94 9.75 -9.06
CA PHE A 158 16.74 10.09 -10.48
C PHE A 158 17.35 11.44 -10.83
N CYS A 159 17.11 12.47 -10.03
CA CYS A 159 17.68 13.80 -10.27
C CYS A 159 19.21 13.76 -10.18
N THR A 160 19.76 13.07 -9.19
CA THR A 160 21.20 13.04 -8.93
C THR A 160 21.99 12.36 -10.02
N PHE A 161 21.49 11.28 -10.61
CA PHE A 161 22.25 10.46 -11.56
C PHE A 161 21.84 10.63 -13.02
N LEU A 162 20.65 11.19 -13.28
CA LEU A 162 20.06 11.25 -14.62
C LEU A 162 19.69 12.67 -15.05
N SER A 163 20.19 13.71 -14.33
CA SER A 163 19.87 15.11 -14.63
C SER A 163 21.02 16.02 -14.20
N ASP A 164 21.21 17.11 -14.95
CA ASP A 164 22.07 18.22 -14.55
C ASP A 164 21.34 19.24 -13.65
N GLY A 165 20.04 19.05 -13.44
CA GLY A 165 19.19 19.87 -12.56
C GLY A 165 19.44 19.60 -11.09
N THR A 166 19.04 20.56 -10.25
CA THR A 166 19.22 20.49 -8.79
C THR A 166 17.91 20.36 -8.00
N SER A 167 16.76 20.46 -8.67
CA SER A 167 15.43 20.41 -8.05
C SER A 167 14.35 20.01 -9.04
N TYR A 168 13.14 19.72 -8.54
CA TYR A 168 11.97 19.39 -9.35
C TYR A 168 11.60 20.46 -10.41
N LYS A 169 12.13 21.69 -10.25
CA LYS A 169 11.87 22.80 -11.20
C LYS A 169 12.70 22.71 -12.46
N ASN A 170 13.86 22.06 -12.40
CA ASN A 170 14.85 22.05 -13.49
C ASN A 170 15.45 20.68 -13.80
N CYS A 171 15.02 19.61 -13.11
CA CYS A 171 15.56 18.26 -13.33
C CYS A 171 15.05 17.59 -14.62
N GLY A 172 14.04 18.15 -15.30
CA GLY A 172 13.45 17.57 -16.50
C GLY A 172 12.73 16.24 -16.28
N ARG A 173 12.43 15.89 -15.01
CA ARG A 173 11.66 14.69 -14.59
C ARG A 173 12.15 13.37 -15.19
N PRO A 174 13.40 12.96 -14.95
CA PRO A 174 13.89 11.68 -15.46
C PRO A 174 13.13 10.47 -14.87
N CYS A 175 12.50 10.61 -13.70
CA CYS A 175 11.66 9.58 -13.09
C CYS A 175 10.46 9.16 -13.95
N GLU A 176 9.92 10.06 -14.79
CA GLU A 176 8.81 9.74 -15.68
C GLU A 176 9.25 8.92 -16.93
N ARG A 177 10.56 8.85 -17.21
CA ARG A 177 11.12 8.28 -18.45
C ARG A 177 12.06 7.09 -18.23
N HIS A 178 12.53 6.91 -17.00
CA HIS A 178 13.56 5.91 -16.72
C HIS A 178 13.12 4.98 -15.58
N HIS A 179 13.31 3.68 -15.79
CA HIS A 179 13.22 2.69 -14.73
C HIS A 179 14.60 2.51 -14.09
N VAL A 180 14.70 2.78 -12.79
CA VAL A 180 15.95 2.69 -12.03
C VAL A 180 15.87 1.50 -11.08
N GLN A 181 16.98 0.78 -10.99
CA GLN A 181 17.14 -0.34 -10.07
C GLN A 181 18.50 -0.22 -9.36
N LEU A 182 18.53 -0.55 -8.09
CA LEU A 182 19.77 -0.72 -7.35
C LEU A 182 20.20 -2.19 -7.47
N ARG A 183 21.45 -2.43 -7.84
CA ARG A 183 22.05 -3.76 -7.80
C ARG A 183 22.81 -3.91 -6.50
N ASP A 184 22.46 -4.91 -5.71
CA ASP A 184 23.17 -5.22 -4.47
C ASP A 184 24.49 -5.99 -4.74
N ARG A 185 25.26 -6.25 -3.67
CA ARG A 185 26.57 -6.92 -3.75
C ARG A 185 26.50 -8.39 -4.22
N VAL A 186 25.30 -9.00 -4.17
CA VAL A 186 25.09 -10.38 -4.66
C VAL A 186 24.45 -10.42 -6.05
N GLY A 187 24.27 -9.22 -6.67
CA GLY A 187 23.76 -9.08 -8.03
C GLY A 187 22.24 -8.98 -8.13
N GLN A 188 21.51 -8.99 -7.03
CA GLN A 188 20.06 -8.83 -7.06
C GLN A 188 19.67 -7.39 -7.40
N LEU A 189 18.67 -7.26 -8.28
CA LEU A 189 18.10 -5.97 -8.66
C LEU A 189 16.93 -5.60 -7.78
N HIS A 190 16.93 -4.38 -7.27
CA HIS A 190 15.93 -3.81 -6.40
C HIS A 190 15.28 -2.60 -7.08
N PRO A 191 13.98 -2.62 -7.39
CA PRO A 191 13.29 -1.51 -8.03
C PRO A 191 13.30 -0.26 -7.17
N LEU A 192 13.59 0.88 -7.77
CA LEU A 192 13.49 2.20 -7.17
C LEU A 192 12.35 2.97 -7.85
N LEU A 193 11.37 3.39 -7.08
CA LEU A 193 10.29 4.24 -7.56
C LEU A 193 10.40 5.64 -6.97
N ALA A 194 10.04 6.62 -7.78
CA ALA A 194 9.83 7.98 -7.30
C ALA A 194 8.51 8.03 -6.50
N ASP A 195 8.41 9.00 -5.60
CA ASP A 195 7.27 9.22 -4.71
C ASP A 195 7.01 10.72 -4.56
N ALA A 196 5.88 11.06 -3.98
CA ALA A 196 5.45 12.43 -3.75
C ALA A 196 6.56 13.30 -3.14
N GLY A 197 6.71 14.52 -3.65
CA GLY A 197 7.71 15.45 -3.16
C GLY A 197 9.16 15.11 -3.54
N CYS A 198 9.37 14.42 -4.66
CA CYS A 198 10.70 13.97 -5.13
C CYS A 198 11.42 13.01 -4.15
N ARG A 199 10.67 12.30 -3.34
CA ARG A 199 11.16 11.20 -2.51
C ARG A 199 11.30 9.96 -3.36
N ASN A 200 12.12 9.02 -2.89
CA ASN A 200 12.25 7.73 -3.56
C ASN A 200 12.06 6.58 -2.60
N THR A 201 11.41 5.53 -3.05
CA THR A 201 11.27 4.27 -2.30
C THR A 201 11.98 3.15 -3.03
N LEU A 202 12.91 2.49 -2.34
CA LEU A 202 13.59 1.28 -2.81
C LEU A 202 12.82 0.06 -2.31
N PHE A 203 12.42 -0.80 -3.23
CA PHE A 203 11.69 -2.02 -2.93
C PHE A 203 12.57 -3.26 -3.05
N ASN A 204 12.30 -4.27 -2.23
CA ASN A 204 12.96 -5.56 -2.38
C ASN A 204 12.66 -6.14 -3.78
N GLY A 205 13.67 -6.61 -4.48
CA GLY A 205 13.53 -7.24 -5.80
C GLY A 205 12.73 -8.55 -5.77
N ARG A 206 12.60 -9.19 -4.60
CA ARG A 206 11.76 -10.37 -4.39
C ARG A 206 10.50 -10.00 -3.64
N ALA A 207 9.35 -10.39 -4.20
CA ALA A 207 8.09 -10.26 -3.50
C ALA A 207 8.05 -11.20 -2.29
N GLN A 208 7.40 -10.75 -1.23
CA GLN A 208 7.07 -11.56 -0.06
C GLN A 208 5.59 -11.93 -0.11
N THR A 209 5.26 -13.12 0.39
CA THR A 209 3.88 -13.56 0.51
C THR A 209 3.62 -14.22 1.85
N GLY A 210 2.50 -13.84 2.48
CA GLY A 210 1.94 -14.46 3.67
C GLY A 210 0.88 -15.52 3.38
N ALA A 211 0.69 -15.92 2.11
CA ALA A 211 -0.38 -16.83 1.69
C ALA A 211 -0.39 -18.16 2.47
N GLY A 212 0.78 -18.69 2.85
CA GLY A 212 0.89 -19.91 3.66
C GLY A 212 0.25 -19.81 5.06
N PHE A 213 0.11 -18.61 5.59
CA PHE A 213 -0.46 -18.36 6.92
C PHE A 213 -1.94 -17.93 6.87
N LEU A 214 -2.48 -17.66 5.69
CA LEU A 214 -3.81 -17.10 5.47
C LEU A 214 -4.92 -17.85 6.22
N ARG A 215 -4.91 -19.18 6.16
CA ARG A 215 -5.91 -20.02 6.85
C ARG A 215 -5.83 -19.89 8.36
N GLY A 216 -4.62 -19.82 8.90
CA GLY A 216 -4.39 -19.62 10.35
C GLY A 216 -4.98 -18.29 10.81
N PHE A 217 -4.70 -17.22 10.08
CA PHE A 217 -5.22 -15.88 10.41
C PHE A 217 -6.74 -15.77 10.24
N ARG A 218 -7.32 -16.41 9.23
CA ARG A 218 -8.80 -16.48 9.08
C ARG A 218 -9.47 -17.19 10.23
N ARG A 219 -8.88 -18.27 10.74
CA ARG A 219 -9.40 -18.97 11.94
C ARG A 219 -9.36 -18.10 13.20
N LEU A 220 -8.44 -17.13 13.25
CA LEU A 220 -8.36 -16.12 14.29
C LEU A 220 -9.28 -14.91 14.06
N GLY A 221 -10.13 -14.95 13.01
CA GLY A 221 -11.13 -13.92 12.72
C GLY A 221 -10.69 -12.83 11.76
N LEU A 222 -9.42 -12.85 11.25
CA LEU A 222 -8.98 -11.85 10.30
C LEU A 222 -9.70 -12.06 8.95
N SER A 223 -10.31 -10.99 8.43
CA SER A 223 -11.11 -11.04 7.21
C SER A 223 -10.63 -10.09 6.10
N ARG A 224 -9.72 -9.14 6.42
CA ARG A 224 -9.21 -8.16 5.46
C ARG A 224 -7.77 -8.48 5.06
N PHE A 225 -7.56 -8.63 3.76
CA PHE A 225 -6.26 -8.95 3.18
C PHE A 225 -5.98 -8.01 2.01
N ARG A 226 -4.75 -7.50 1.94
CA ARG A 226 -4.31 -6.60 0.88
C ARG A 226 -3.23 -7.26 0.02
N LEU A 227 -3.33 -7.09 -1.29
CA LEU A 227 -2.26 -7.37 -2.25
C LEU A 227 -1.72 -6.03 -2.73
N GLU A 228 -0.42 -5.81 -2.64
CA GLU A 228 0.26 -4.62 -3.11
C GLU A 228 1.02 -4.91 -4.40
N LEU A 229 0.66 -4.21 -5.44
CA LEU A 229 1.32 -4.30 -6.74
C LEU A 229 2.51 -3.33 -6.78
N LEU A 230 3.53 -3.69 -7.55
CA LEU A 230 4.65 -2.80 -7.84
C LEU A 230 4.64 -2.45 -9.33
N ASP A 231 5.29 -3.25 -10.14
CA ASP A 231 5.34 -3.13 -11.60
C ASP A 231 4.82 -4.44 -12.22
N ASP A 232 3.65 -4.86 -11.76
CA ASP A 232 3.09 -6.16 -12.11
C ASP A 232 2.21 -6.03 -13.35
N PRO A 233 2.49 -6.81 -14.41
CA PRO A 233 1.66 -6.82 -15.62
C PRO A 233 0.31 -7.49 -15.38
N PRO A 234 -0.71 -7.26 -16.24
CA PRO A 234 -2.06 -7.76 -16.07
C PRO A 234 -2.19 -9.26 -15.80
N GLU A 235 -1.37 -10.07 -16.50
CA GLU A 235 -1.37 -11.53 -16.35
C GLU A 235 -0.94 -11.94 -14.93
N LYS A 236 0.08 -11.26 -14.41
CA LYS A 236 0.60 -11.52 -13.06
C LYS A 236 -0.41 -11.08 -11.99
N ILE A 237 -1.13 -10.00 -12.21
CA ILE A 237 -2.18 -9.52 -11.29
C ILE A 237 -3.28 -10.59 -11.16
N ARG A 238 -3.79 -11.12 -12.26
CA ARG A 238 -4.81 -12.19 -12.26
C ARG A 238 -4.30 -13.45 -11.55
N LEU A 239 -3.05 -13.83 -11.82
CA LEU A 239 -2.43 -14.98 -11.16
C LEU A 239 -2.30 -14.78 -9.65
N LEU A 240 -1.85 -13.61 -9.19
CA LEU A 240 -1.73 -13.29 -7.76
C LEU A 240 -3.08 -13.39 -7.04
N VAL A 241 -4.14 -12.87 -7.64
CA VAL A 241 -5.49 -12.95 -7.07
C VAL A 241 -5.96 -14.39 -7.04
N SER A 242 -5.84 -15.13 -8.15
CA SER A 242 -6.28 -16.54 -8.21
C SER A 242 -5.56 -17.42 -7.19
N LEU A 243 -4.23 -17.29 -7.04
CA LEU A 243 -3.47 -18.01 -6.03
C LEU A 243 -3.88 -17.64 -4.60
N SER A 244 -4.16 -16.37 -4.34
CA SER A 244 -4.68 -15.93 -3.04
C SER A 244 -6.06 -16.53 -2.75
N LEU A 245 -6.95 -16.57 -3.74
CA LEU A 245 -8.28 -17.16 -3.62
C LEU A 245 -8.24 -18.69 -3.45
N ILE A 246 -7.33 -19.41 -4.12
CA ILE A 246 -7.14 -20.86 -3.92
C ILE A 246 -6.78 -21.15 -2.46
N HIS A 247 -5.87 -20.38 -1.86
CA HIS A 247 -5.54 -20.53 -0.44
C HIS A 247 -6.71 -20.19 0.51
N ILE A 248 -7.70 -19.44 0.02
CA ILE A 248 -8.93 -19.14 0.76
C ILE A 248 -9.96 -20.28 0.66
N SER A 249 -10.10 -20.90 -0.50
CA SER A 249 -11.21 -21.81 -0.83
C SER A 249 -10.92 -23.30 -0.69
N GLU A 250 -9.66 -23.77 -0.83
CA GLU A 250 -9.37 -25.19 -0.76
C GLU A 250 -9.23 -25.74 0.68
N PRO A 251 -9.92 -26.84 1.03
CA PRO A 251 -9.64 -27.62 2.23
C PRO A 251 -8.38 -28.45 1.99
N THR A 252 -7.19 -27.96 2.35
CA THR A 252 -5.95 -28.71 2.15
C THR A 252 -5.89 -29.94 3.04
N ARG A 253 -5.79 -31.10 2.41
CA ARG A 253 -5.12 -32.26 3.01
C ARG A 253 -3.63 -31.91 3.12
N LEU A 254 -3.17 -31.57 4.30
CA LEU A 254 -1.76 -31.59 4.64
C LEU A 254 -1.29 -33.06 4.51
N ARG A 255 -0.59 -33.39 3.42
CA ARG A 255 0.33 -34.52 3.46
C ARG A 255 1.56 -34.03 4.23
N CYS A 256 1.65 -34.43 5.51
CA CYS A 256 2.92 -34.48 6.19
C CYS A 256 3.82 -35.42 5.38
N ILE A 257 4.84 -34.88 4.76
CA ILE A 257 5.97 -35.68 4.29
C ILE A 257 6.88 -35.81 5.52
N SER A 258 6.90 -37.02 6.05
CA SER A 258 7.85 -37.50 7.08
C SER A 258 9.27 -37.45 6.54
#